data_81e39404e83dea2b8a7c0ea26a588773
#
_entry.id   81e39404e83dea2b8a7c0ea26a588773
#
_cell.length_a   1.000
_cell.length_b   1.000
_cell.length_c   1.000
_cell.angle_alpha   90.00
_cell.angle_beta   90.00
_cell.angle_gamma   90.00
#
_symmetry.space_group_name_H-M   'P 1'
#
loop_
_entity.id
_entity.type
_entity.pdbx_description
1 polymer ?
#
loop_
_entity_poly.entity_id
_entity_poly.type
_entity_poly.pdbx_seq_one_letter_code
_entity_poly.pdbx_strand_id
1 'polypeptide(L)'
;MNTINYRNITLARESRGMTQSGLSKEVKGLTQGNLSRIEKGLLSISDSLLAEISKVLDYPLCFFYKESQASSNGSLFYRKRVSMSQKQLSILEAKVDILNMVIDELMESVDVPELNIPHCDVSGSNTPSVIAFKLREYLGIQRGPLERIVNVLEKNGVIVIFLDIDNDKFDGVTKFTKKSQP
;
A
#
# COMPACT_ATOMS: atom_id res chain seq x y z
N MET A 1 -22.23 15.70 3.87
CA MET A 1 -20.98 16.47 3.67
C MET A 1 -19.83 15.49 3.82
N ASN A 2 -18.98 15.36 2.81
CA ASN A 2 -17.83 14.46 2.94
C ASN A 2 -16.83 15.09 3.92
N THR A 3 -16.49 14.38 4.97
CA THR A 3 -15.51 14.83 5.98
C THR A 3 -14.10 14.60 5.43
N ILE A 4 -13.21 15.57 5.62
CA ILE A 4 -11.81 15.45 5.20
C ILE A 4 -11.11 14.36 6.02
N ASN A 5 -10.44 13.47 5.34
CA ASN A 5 -9.56 12.48 5.95
C ASN A 5 -8.12 13.04 6.01
N TYR A 6 -7.76 13.56 7.16
CA TYR A 6 -6.43 14.18 7.37
C TYR A 6 -5.26 13.21 7.15
N ARG A 7 -5.48 11.91 7.36
CA ARG A 7 -4.47 10.88 7.08
C ARG A 7 -4.09 10.85 5.59
N ASN A 8 -5.03 11.11 4.69
CA ASN A 8 -4.76 11.11 3.25
C ASN A 8 -3.80 12.24 2.85
N ILE A 9 -3.76 13.35 3.62
CA ILE A 9 -2.76 14.40 3.41
C ILE A 9 -1.36 13.86 3.72
N THR A 10 -1.21 13.14 4.83
CA THR A 10 0.05 12.47 5.20
C THR A 10 0.46 11.45 4.14
N LEU A 11 -0.45 10.57 3.73
CA LEU A 11 -0.18 9.53 2.72
C LEU A 11 0.25 10.15 1.38
N ALA A 12 -0.46 11.16 0.90
CA ALA A 12 -0.11 11.86 -0.33
C ALA A 12 1.28 12.51 -0.23
N ARG A 13 1.59 13.19 0.86
CA ARG A 13 2.90 13.81 1.10
C ARG A 13 4.03 12.78 1.15
N GLU A 14 3.85 11.71 1.91
CA GLU A 14 4.87 10.66 2.08
C GLU A 14 5.09 9.88 0.80
N SER A 15 4.04 9.58 0.04
CA SER A 15 4.16 8.91 -1.27
C SER A 15 5.00 9.68 -2.28
N ARG A 16 5.04 11.02 -2.15
CA ARG A 16 5.91 11.92 -2.94
C ARG A 16 7.29 12.11 -2.30
N GLY A 17 7.57 11.45 -1.18
CA GLY A 17 8.84 11.57 -0.46
C GLY A 17 9.07 12.95 0.16
N MET A 18 8.02 13.75 0.33
CA MET A 18 8.09 15.09 0.90
C MET A 18 8.04 15.06 2.42
N THR A 19 8.89 15.88 3.07
CA THR A 19 8.78 16.17 4.50
C THR A 19 7.70 17.22 4.75
N GLN A 20 7.21 17.33 5.99
CA GLN A 20 6.29 18.42 6.36
C GLN A 20 6.88 19.79 6.04
N SER A 21 8.18 19.98 6.34
CA SER A 21 8.88 21.24 5.99
C SER A 21 9.02 21.43 4.49
N GLY A 22 9.17 20.37 3.71
CA GLY A 22 9.21 20.41 2.25
C GLY A 22 7.87 20.90 1.69
N LEU A 23 6.78 20.24 2.05
CA LEU A 23 5.44 20.63 1.59
C LEU A 23 5.06 22.05 2.03
N SER A 24 5.39 22.45 3.27
CA SER A 24 5.07 23.79 3.75
C SER A 24 5.82 24.93 3.03
N LYS A 25 6.93 24.66 2.39
CA LYS A 25 7.65 25.64 1.54
C LYS A 25 6.99 25.84 0.18
N GLU A 26 6.38 24.79 -0.36
CA GLU A 26 5.73 24.81 -1.68
C GLU A 26 4.30 25.37 -1.62
N VAL A 27 3.65 25.31 -0.45
CA VAL A 27 2.26 25.76 -0.26
C VAL A 27 2.22 27.11 0.45
N LYS A 28 1.74 28.14 -0.23
CA LYS A 28 1.66 29.50 0.30
C LYS A 28 0.74 29.55 1.54
N GLY A 29 1.24 30.13 2.61
CA GLY A 29 0.47 30.30 3.87
C GLY A 29 0.44 29.07 4.77
N LEU A 30 1.10 27.98 4.41
CA LEU A 30 1.22 26.78 5.21
C LEU A 30 2.54 26.76 5.97
N THR A 31 2.49 26.71 7.29
CA THR A 31 3.69 26.47 8.12
C THR A 31 3.82 25.00 8.47
N GLN A 32 5.05 24.54 8.73
CA GLN A 32 5.29 23.15 9.15
C GLN A 32 4.50 22.79 10.43
N GLY A 33 4.42 23.70 11.39
CA GLY A 33 3.66 23.49 12.62
C GLY A 33 2.17 23.33 12.39
N ASN A 34 1.58 24.15 11.48
CA ASN A 34 0.18 24.03 11.12
C ASN A 34 -0.08 22.73 10.35
N LEU A 35 0.80 22.35 9.40
CA LEU A 35 0.69 21.08 8.68
C LEU A 35 0.72 19.89 9.64
N SER A 36 1.63 19.89 10.62
CA SER A 36 1.69 18.83 11.62
C SER A 36 0.40 18.70 12.45
N ARG A 37 -0.25 19.83 12.76
CA ARG A 37 -1.54 19.82 13.48
C ARG A 37 -2.69 19.38 12.58
N ILE A 38 -2.69 19.80 11.31
CA ILE A 38 -3.67 19.37 10.30
C ILE A 38 -3.59 17.86 10.11
N GLU A 39 -2.40 17.30 9.86
CA GLU A 39 -2.20 15.85 9.64
C GLU A 39 -2.65 15.02 10.85
N LYS A 40 -2.61 15.58 12.06
CA LYS A 40 -3.11 14.96 13.30
C LYS A 40 -4.60 15.18 13.55
N GLY A 41 -5.30 15.91 12.68
CA GLY A 41 -6.69 16.28 12.88
C GLY A 41 -6.92 17.30 13.99
N LEU A 42 -5.86 17.98 14.48
CA LEU A 42 -5.91 18.97 15.55
C LEU A 42 -6.17 20.40 15.07
N LEU A 43 -6.14 20.60 13.75
CA LEU A 43 -6.42 21.88 13.10
C LEU A 43 -7.22 21.63 11.82
N SER A 44 -8.34 22.32 11.67
CA SER A 44 -9.12 22.27 10.44
C SER A 44 -8.36 22.97 9.29
N ILE A 45 -8.60 22.50 8.09
CA ILE A 45 -8.04 23.06 6.86
C ILE A 45 -9.15 23.74 6.05
N SER A 46 -8.86 24.89 5.43
CA SER A 46 -9.78 25.52 4.51
C SER A 46 -9.76 24.85 3.14
N ASP A 47 -10.87 24.93 2.41
CA ASP A 47 -10.96 24.34 1.05
C ASP A 47 -9.93 24.92 0.11
N SER A 48 -9.60 26.23 0.22
CA SER A 48 -8.57 26.87 -0.58
C SER A 48 -7.18 26.34 -0.30
N LEU A 49 -6.85 26.09 0.97
CA LEU A 49 -5.56 25.52 1.37
C LEU A 49 -5.46 24.05 0.95
N LEU A 50 -6.54 23.27 1.08
CA LEU A 50 -6.59 21.89 0.61
C LEU A 50 -6.41 21.81 -0.92
N ALA A 51 -7.02 22.74 -1.66
CA ALA A 51 -6.84 22.83 -3.11
C ALA A 51 -5.38 23.09 -3.50
N GLU A 52 -4.68 23.97 -2.79
CA GLU A 52 -3.24 24.20 -3.02
C GLU A 52 -2.38 22.96 -2.68
N ILE A 53 -2.67 22.28 -1.57
CA ILE A 53 -2.00 21.02 -1.22
C ILE A 53 -2.26 19.96 -2.29
N SER A 54 -3.49 19.84 -2.77
CA SER A 54 -3.91 18.94 -3.85
C SER A 54 -3.08 19.13 -5.11
N LYS A 55 -2.88 20.39 -5.53
CA LYS A 55 -2.06 20.74 -6.70
C LYS A 55 -0.59 20.39 -6.51
N VAL A 56 0.00 20.77 -5.37
CA VAL A 56 1.42 20.53 -5.09
C VAL A 56 1.73 19.03 -4.99
N LEU A 57 0.83 18.26 -4.39
CA LEU A 57 1.00 16.82 -4.24
C LEU A 57 0.56 16.04 -5.49
N ASP A 58 -0.09 16.69 -6.46
CA ASP A 58 -0.63 16.06 -7.66
C ASP A 58 -1.58 14.89 -7.33
N TYR A 59 -2.55 15.17 -6.45
CA TYR A 59 -3.65 14.28 -6.09
C TYR A 59 -4.99 14.99 -6.28
N PRO A 60 -6.02 14.32 -6.83
CA PRO A 60 -7.34 14.94 -7.00
C PRO A 60 -7.96 15.25 -5.65
N LEU A 61 -8.75 16.33 -5.54
CA LEU A 61 -9.40 16.74 -4.30
C LEU A 61 -10.24 15.62 -3.65
N CYS A 62 -10.91 14.80 -4.46
CA CYS A 62 -11.72 13.68 -3.97
C CYS A 62 -10.90 12.66 -3.17
N PHE A 63 -9.59 12.54 -3.43
CA PHE A 63 -8.69 11.66 -2.66
C PHE A 63 -8.67 12.00 -1.16
N PHE A 64 -8.73 13.28 -0.81
CA PHE A 64 -8.65 13.73 0.58
C PHE A 64 -9.95 13.52 1.37
N TYR A 65 -11.01 13.13 0.69
CA TYR A 65 -12.32 12.79 1.30
C TYR A 65 -12.58 11.28 1.32
N LYS A 66 -11.71 10.47 0.70
CA LYS A 66 -11.87 9.02 0.73
C LYS A 66 -11.66 8.48 2.14
N GLU A 67 -12.51 7.56 2.54
CA GLU A 67 -12.30 6.81 3.77
C GLU A 67 -11.04 5.96 3.62
N SER A 68 -9.95 6.38 4.24
CA SER A 68 -8.86 5.47 4.49
C SER A 68 -9.22 4.71 5.75
N GLN A 69 -9.64 3.51 5.62
CA GLN A 69 -9.66 2.67 6.81
C GLN A 69 -8.20 2.58 7.26
N ALA A 70 -7.97 2.95 8.54
CA ALA A 70 -6.67 2.77 9.15
C ALA A 70 -6.20 1.39 8.72
N SER A 71 -4.99 1.30 8.15
CA SER A 71 -4.45 0.01 7.73
C SER A 71 -4.81 -0.97 8.82
N SER A 72 -5.80 -1.82 8.56
CA SER A 72 -6.00 -2.97 9.44
C SER A 72 -4.60 -3.54 9.58
N ASN A 73 -4.16 -3.82 10.79
CA ASN A 73 -2.79 -4.19 11.17
C ASN A 73 -2.20 -5.37 10.35
N GLY A 74 -2.47 -5.41 9.07
CA GLY A 74 -1.91 -6.35 8.12
C GLY A 74 -0.42 -6.13 8.06
N SER A 75 0.32 -7.07 8.63
CA SER A 75 1.76 -7.06 8.55
C SER A 75 2.18 -6.95 7.10
N LEU A 76 2.98 -5.94 6.78
CA LEU A 76 3.64 -5.83 5.49
C LEU A 76 4.83 -6.78 5.48
N PHE A 77 4.83 -7.73 4.57
CA PHE A 77 5.94 -8.66 4.41
C PHE A 77 6.80 -8.20 3.24
N TYR A 78 7.99 -7.71 3.57
CA TYR A 78 8.94 -7.19 2.60
C TYR A 78 9.96 -8.23 2.16
N ARG A 79 10.14 -8.36 0.85
CA ARG A 79 11.33 -8.98 0.28
C ARG A 79 12.28 -7.88 -0.19
N LYS A 80 13.29 -7.60 0.59
CA LYS A 80 14.31 -6.58 0.30
C LYS A 80 15.70 -7.21 0.23
N ARG A 81 16.50 -6.77 -0.73
CA ARG A 81 17.90 -7.26 -0.91
C ARG A 81 18.87 -6.62 0.07
N VAL A 82 18.65 -5.36 0.42
CA VAL A 82 19.53 -4.55 1.27
C VAL A 82 18.66 -3.71 2.21
N SER A 83 19.22 -3.21 3.31
CA SER A 83 18.53 -2.28 4.20
C SER A 83 18.11 -1.01 3.44
N MET A 84 16.83 -0.71 3.45
CA MET A 84 16.27 0.54 2.93
C MET A 84 16.40 1.63 3.99
N SER A 85 16.60 2.88 3.56
CA SER A 85 16.51 4.02 4.46
C SER A 85 15.05 4.19 4.95
N GLN A 86 14.87 4.80 6.13
CA GLN A 86 13.54 5.09 6.66
C GLN A 86 12.69 5.93 5.70
N LYS A 87 13.32 6.87 4.99
CA LYS A 87 12.64 7.68 3.98
C LYS A 87 12.10 6.82 2.83
N GLN A 88 12.91 5.90 2.30
CA GLN A 88 12.50 5.00 1.21
C GLN A 88 11.38 4.06 1.66
N LEU A 89 11.46 3.57 2.89
CA LEU A 89 10.44 2.71 3.48
C LEU A 89 9.10 3.48 3.62
N SER A 90 9.12 4.69 4.17
CA SER A 90 7.92 5.53 4.31
C SER A 90 7.25 5.83 2.97
N ILE A 91 8.02 6.11 1.91
CA ILE A 91 7.48 6.30 0.55
C ILE A 91 6.78 5.04 0.06
N LEU A 92 7.41 3.88 0.23
CA LEU A 92 6.86 2.59 -0.19
C LEU A 92 5.57 2.27 0.56
N GLU A 93 5.59 2.40 1.89
CA GLU A 93 4.42 2.16 2.75
C GLU A 93 3.24 3.05 2.36
N ALA A 94 3.49 4.34 2.16
CA ALA A 94 2.45 5.27 1.73
C ALA A 94 1.87 4.90 0.34
N LYS A 95 2.71 4.52 -0.62
CA LYS A 95 2.25 4.06 -1.95
C LYS A 95 1.42 2.77 -1.84
N VAL A 96 1.84 1.81 -1.03
CA VAL A 96 1.11 0.55 -0.80
C VAL A 96 -0.22 0.82 -0.09
N ASP A 97 -0.26 1.71 0.89
CA ASP A 97 -1.50 2.09 1.58
C ASP A 97 -2.50 2.75 0.62
N ILE A 98 -2.03 3.65 -0.26
CA ILE A 98 -2.87 4.29 -1.28
C ILE A 98 -3.41 3.24 -2.27
N LEU A 99 -2.56 2.32 -2.72
CA LEU A 99 -2.99 1.22 -3.60
C LEU A 99 -4.05 0.35 -2.95
N ASN A 100 -3.87 0.00 -1.68
CA ASN A 100 -4.86 -0.79 -0.97
C ASN A 100 -6.23 -0.10 -0.89
N MET A 101 -6.24 1.22 -0.65
CA MET A 101 -7.50 1.99 -0.68
C MET A 101 -8.20 1.87 -2.04
N VAL A 102 -7.45 1.94 -3.13
CA VAL A 102 -7.99 1.81 -4.49
C VAL A 102 -8.47 0.38 -4.75
N ILE A 103 -7.70 -0.62 -4.32
CA ILE A 103 -8.07 -2.03 -4.49
C ILE A 103 -9.33 -2.36 -3.68
N ASP A 104 -9.40 -1.94 -2.42
CA ASP A 104 -10.57 -2.18 -1.56
C ASP A 104 -11.83 -1.58 -2.20
N GLU A 105 -11.74 -0.38 -2.78
CA GLU A 105 -12.84 0.27 -3.50
C GLU A 105 -13.24 -0.51 -4.77
N LEU A 106 -12.26 -0.96 -5.56
CA LEU A 106 -12.53 -1.75 -6.76
C LEU A 106 -13.16 -3.11 -6.43
N MET A 107 -12.73 -3.75 -5.36
CA MET A 107 -13.27 -5.04 -4.90
C MET A 107 -14.71 -4.97 -4.40
N GLU A 108 -15.27 -3.78 -4.15
CA GLU A 108 -16.70 -3.61 -3.88
C GLU A 108 -17.55 -3.81 -5.14
N SER A 109 -16.94 -3.61 -6.32
CA SER A 109 -17.64 -3.63 -7.61
C SER A 109 -17.26 -4.79 -8.52
N VAL A 110 -16.29 -5.61 -8.12
CA VAL A 110 -15.77 -6.72 -8.92
C VAL A 110 -15.73 -8.00 -8.09
N ASP A 111 -16.22 -9.09 -8.68
CA ASP A 111 -16.07 -10.42 -8.11
C ASP A 111 -14.64 -10.93 -8.39
N VAL A 112 -13.88 -11.14 -7.32
CA VAL A 112 -12.56 -11.77 -7.39
C VAL A 112 -12.62 -13.17 -6.78
N PRO A 113 -11.82 -14.12 -7.28
CA PRO A 113 -11.72 -15.45 -6.67
C PRO A 113 -11.37 -15.34 -5.18
N GLU A 114 -11.92 -16.24 -4.37
CA GLU A 114 -11.52 -16.37 -2.97
C GLU A 114 -10.06 -16.80 -2.85
N LEU A 115 -9.39 -16.38 -1.77
CA LEU A 115 -8.00 -16.74 -1.53
C LEU A 115 -7.88 -18.25 -1.29
N ASN A 116 -7.27 -18.96 -2.23
CA ASN A 116 -7.04 -20.39 -2.20
C ASN A 116 -5.54 -20.71 -2.03
N ILE A 117 -4.90 -20.02 -1.09
CA ILE A 117 -3.49 -20.26 -0.71
C ILE A 117 -3.48 -20.73 0.74
N PRO A 118 -3.06 -21.97 1.02
CA PRO A 118 -3.03 -22.48 2.39
C PRO A 118 -2.01 -21.75 3.25
N HIS A 119 -2.37 -21.51 4.49
CA HIS A 119 -1.42 -21.00 5.49
C HIS A 119 -0.44 -22.11 5.89
N CYS A 120 0.86 -21.79 5.88
CA CYS A 120 1.91 -22.71 6.30
C CYS A 120 2.94 -22.01 7.17
N ASP A 121 3.18 -22.52 8.36
CA ASP A 121 4.24 -22.02 9.24
C ASP A 121 5.62 -22.50 8.78
N VAL A 122 6.55 -21.56 8.73
CA VAL A 122 7.96 -21.86 8.48
C VAL A 122 8.62 -22.28 9.79
N SER A 123 8.61 -23.58 10.08
CA SER A 123 9.18 -24.13 11.31
C SER A 123 9.74 -25.54 11.10
N GLY A 124 10.82 -25.88 11.77
CA GLY A 124 11.42 -27.22 11.73
C GLY A 124 11.77 -27.69 10.30
N SER A 125 11.16 -28.78 9.85
CA SER A 125 11.35 -29.34 8.49
C SER A 125 10.62 -28.57 7.39
N ASN A 126 9.72 -27.65 7.74
CA ASN A 126 8.98 -26.82 6.78
C ASN A 126 9.82 -25.60 6.34
N THR A 127 10.85 -25.86 5.55
CA THR A 127 11.63 -24.78 4.92
C THR A 127 10.82 -24.11 3.82
N PRO A 128 11.14 -22.85 3.41
CA PRO A 128 10.47 -22.18 2.31
C PRO A 128 10.43 -23.01 1.01
N SER A 129 11.49 -23.78 0.73
CA SER A 129 11.55 -24.66 -0.44
C SER A 129 10.57 -25.82 -0.34
N VAL A 130 10.43 -26.43 0.85
CA VAL A 130 9.46 -27.50 1.10
C VAL A 130 8.04 -26.97 0.99
N ILE A 131 7.76 -25.80 1.56
CA ILE A 131 6.45 -25.15 1.46
C ILE A 131 6.11 -24.83 0.00
N ALA A 132 7.06 -24.27 -0.75
CA ALA A 132 6.86 -24.01 -2.17
C ALA A 132 6.54 -25.26 -2.98
N PHE A 133 7.19 -26.41 -2.66
CA PHE A 133 6.90 -27.69 -3.29
C PHE A 133 5.49 -28.18 -2.95
N LYS A 134 5.11 -28.17 -1.68
CA LYS A 134 3.75 -28.54 -1.22
C LYS A 134 2.67 -27.65 -1.86
N LEU A 135 2.94 -26.34 -1.96
CA LEU A 135 2.02 -25.41 -2.63
C LEU A 135 1.84 -25.75 -4.11
N ARG A 136 2.92 -26.10 -4.81
CA ARG A 136 2.82 -26.54 -6.21
C ARG A 136 1.93 -27.80 -6.36
N GLU A 137 2.09 -28.76 -5.47
CA GLU A 137 1.26 -29.97 -5.46
C GLU A 137 -0.21 -29.63 -5.16
N TYR A 138 -0.45 -28.80 -4.16
CA TYR A 138 -1.79 -28.34 -3.79
C TYR A 138 -2.50 -27.63 -4.96
N LEU A 139 -1.81 -26.77 -5.67
CA LEU A 139 -2.35 -26.04 -6.83
C LEU A 139 -2.35 -26.85 -8.13
N GLY A 140 -1.98 -28.13 -8.10
CA GLY A 140 -1.93 -28.98 -9.28
C GLY A 140 -0.89 -28.56 -10.33
N ILE A 141 0.16 -27.85 -9.91
CA ILE A 141 1.19 -27.34 -10.81
C ILE A 141 2.25 -28.41 -11.08
N GLN A 142 2.47 -28.75 -12.35
CA GLN A 142 3.48 -29.72 -12.74
C GLN A 142 4.90 -29.30 -12.35
N ARG A 143 5.80 -30.27 -12.22
CA ARG A 143 7.24 -30.01 -11.99
C ARG A 143 7.84 -29.32 -13.19
N GLY A 144 8.74 -28.35 -12.95
CA GLY A 144 9.41 -27.60 -13.99
C GLY A 144 9.20 -26.09 -13.90
N PRO A 145 9.60 -25.34 -14.92
CA PRO A 145 9.40 -23.88 -14.96
C PRO A 145 7.93 -23.50 -14.94
N LEU A 146 7.61 -22.38 -14.29
CA LEU A 146 6.29 -21.78 -14.32
C LEU A 146 6.25 -20.72 -15.42
N GLU A 147 5.49 -20.97 -16.49
CA GLU A 147 5.42 -20.01 -17.61
C GLU A 147 4.61 -18.76 -17.29
N ARG A 148 3.61 -18.86 -16.40
CA ARG A 148 2.65 -17.79 -16.10
C ARG A 148 2.30 -17.74 -14.62
N ILE A 149 3.28 -17.43 -13.78
CA ILE A 149 3.10 -17.40 -12.31
C ILE A 149 1.98 -16.42 -11.87
N VAL A 150 1.88 -15.26 -12.51
CA VAL A 150 0.84 -14.26 -12.21
C VAL A 150 -0.55 -14.86 -12.40
N ASN A 151 -0.81 -15.49 -13.54
CA ASN A 151 -2.11 -16.11 -13.81
C ASN A 151 -2.46 -17.21 -12.78
N VAL A 152 -1.47 -17.96 -12.32
CA VAL A 152 -1.68 -18.98 -11.29
C VAL A 152 -2.08 -18.33 -9.97
N LEU A 153 -1.40 -17.27 -9.56
CA LEU A 153 -1.69 -16.54 -8.32
C LEU A 153 -3.06 -15.87 -8.38
N GLU A 154 -3.38 -15.20 -9.49
CA GLU A 154 -4.66 -14.49 -9.65
C GLU A 154 -5.85 -15.45 -9.67
N LYS A 155 -5.74 -16.61 -10.30
CA LYS A 155 -6.77 -17.67 -10.26
C LYS A 155 -7.03 -18.21 -8.85
N ASN A 156 -6.07 -18.04 -7.95
CA ASN A 156 -6.17 -18.46 -6.55
C ASN A 156 -6.36 -17.28 -5.59
N GLY A 157 -6.93 -16.16 -6.07
CA GLY A 157 -7.36 -15.06 -5.24
C GLY A 157 -6.27 -14.09 -4.81
N VAL A 158 -5.07 -14.17 -5.41
CA VAL A 158 -3.98 -13.21 -5.15
C VAL A 158 -4.03 -12.10 -6.20
N ILE A 159 -4.07 -10.85 -5.77
CA ILE A 159 -3.98 -9.70 -6.68
C ILE A 159 -2.50 -9.35 -6.87
N VAL A 160 -2.01 -9.39 -8.11
CA VAL A 160 -0.61 -9.09 -8.42
C VAL A 160 -0.52 -7.72 -9.09
N ILE A 161 0.26 -6.82 -8.47
CA ILE A 161 0.44 -5.45 -8.97
C ILE A 161 1.92 -5.19 -9.19
N PHE A 162 2.26 -4.72 -10.38
CA PHE A 162 3.60 -4.25 -10.68
C PHE A 162 3.72 -2.78 -10.32
N LEU A 163 4.63 -2.49 -9.38
CA LEU A 163 4.94 -1.15 -8.96
C LEU A 163 6.26 -0.72 -9.58
N ASP A 164 6.23 0.39 -10.30
CA ASP A 164 7.44 1.09 -10.70
C ASP A 164 7.95 1.88 -9.49
N ILE A 165 8.98 1.35 -8.87
CA ILE A 165 9.67 1.98 -7.74
C ILE A 165 11.13 2.10 -8.15
N ASP A 166 11.59 3.34 -8.32
CA ASP A 166 13.00 3.68 -8.60
C ASP A 166 13.92 3.22 -7.44
N ASN A 167 13.99 1.90 -7.21
CA ASN A 167 14.78 1.34 -6.12
C ASN A 167 15.17 -0.12 -6.37
N ASP A 168 16.42 -0.34 -6.75
CA ASP A 168 17.03 -1.67 -6.97
C ASP A 168 17.13 -2.54 -5.69
N LYS A 169 16.80 -1.97 -4.53
CA LYS A 169 16.91 -2.65 -3.23
C LYS A 169 15.64 -3.36 -2.80
N PHE A 170 14.58 -3.23 -3.59
CA PHE A 170 13.26 -3.74 -3.27
C PHE A 170 12.79 -4.71 -4.35
N ASP A 171 12.43 -5.93 -3.94
CA ASP A 171 11.93 -6.97 -4.85
C ASP A 171 10.40 -7.11 -4.81
N GLY A 172 9.77 -6.89 -3.68
CA GLY A 172 8.33 -7.03 -3.54
C GLY A 172 7.81 -6.84 -2.12
N VAL A 173 6.51 -6.64 -2.04
CA VAL A 173 5.76 -6.55 -0.79
C VAL A 173 4.49 -7.39 -0.90
N THR A 174 4.13 -8.07 0.17
CA THR A 174 2.83 -8.74 0.29
C THR A 174 2.03 -8.06 1.39
N LYS A 175 0.77 -7.82 1.12
CA LYS A 175 -0.20 -7.30 2.08
C LYS A 175 -1.51 -8.05 1.94
N PHE A 176 -2.14 -8.38 3.08
CA PHE A 176 -3.48 -8.94 3.07
C PHE A 176 -4.52 -7.82 2.96
N THR A 177 -5.51 -8.01 2.08
CA THR A 177 -6.70 -7.15 2.02
C THR A 177 -7.70 -7.60 3.09
N LYS A 178 -8.72 -6.78 3.35
CA LYS A 178 -9.77 -7.13 4.32
C LYS A 178 -10.51 -8.44 4.00
N LYS A 179 -10.74 -8.70 2.71
CA LYS A 179 -11.42 -9.91 2.24
C LYS A 179 -10.54 -11.16 2.29
N SER A 180 -9.21 -10.99 2.39
CA SER A 180 -8.24 -12.09 2.39
C SER A 180 -7.60 -12.35 3.76
N GLN A 181 -8.14 -11.75 4.83
CA GLN A 181 -7.74 -12.15 6.19
C GLN A 181 -8.48 -13.46 6.53
N PRO A 182 -7.75 -14.50 6.98
CA PRO A 182 -8.35 -15.74 7.45
C PRO A 182 -9.18 -15.54 8.71
#